data_685ab80c79f983c9abe45446baa08a46
#
_entry.id   685ab80c79f983c9abe45446baa08a46
#
_cell.length_a   1.000
_cell.length_b   1.000
_cell.length_c   1.000
_cell.angle_alpha   90.00
_cell.angle_beta   90.00
_cell.angle_gamma   90.00
#
_symmetry.space_group_name_H-M   'P 1'
#
loop_
_entity.id
_entity.type
_entity.pdbx_description
1 polymer ?
#
loop_
_entity_poly.entity_id
_entity_poly.type
_entity_poly.pdbx_seq_one_letter_code
_entity_poly.pdbx_strand_id
1 'polypeptide(L)'
;MDNHYLYAVKKAADYKIMVNAHEAVRPTGICRTYPNLIGNESARGTEYESFGGNNVNHTTILPFTRLIGGPMDYTPGIFETRCNKMNPTNNSQVRSTLARQLALYVTMYSPLQMAADIPENYERFMDAFQFIKDVAIDWDETKYLDADPGDYIPIARKAKGTNDWYIGCTADENGHSSKLIFDFLDPDKKYIATVYADAKDADWKDNPQAYTIRKGIVTNKSKLNLHAASGGGYAISIKEVKDKSELKGIKRL
;
A
#
# COMPACT_ATOMS: atom_id res chain seq x y z
N MET A 1 -8.64 -11.39 -28.23
CA MET A 1 -8.55 -11.22 -26.76
C MET A 1 -9.44 -10.07 -26.31
N ASP A 2 -9.29 -8.86 -26.83
CA ASP A 2 -10.02 -7.66 -26.42
C ASP A 2 -11.54 -7.77 -26.54
N ASN A 3 -12.04 -8.36 -27.65
CA ASN A 3 -13.48 -8.58 -27.84
C ASN A 3 -14.07 -9.53 -26.78
N HIS A 4 -13.34 -10.57 -26.38
CA HIS A 4 -13.79 -11.49 -25.34
C HIS A 4 -13.78 -10.82 -23.95
N TYR A 5 -12.73 -10.06 -23.66
CA TYR A 5 -12.63 -9.29 -22.42
C TYR A 5 -13.79 -8.31 -22.26
N LEU A 6 -14.06 -7.53 -23.34
CA LEU A 6 -15.18 -6.59 -23.33
C LEU A 6 -16.53 -7.30 -23.23
N TYR A 7 -16.70 -8.44 -23.91
CA TYR A 7 -17.90 -9.28 -23.81
C TYR A 7 -18.12 -9.74 -22.36
N ALA A 8 -17.07 -10.26 -21.70
CA ALA A 8 -17.15 -10.73 -20.32
C ALA A 8 -17.54 -9.61 -19.35
N VAL A 9 -16.93 -8.42 -19.48
CA VAL A 9 -17.27 -7.24 -18.66
C VAL A 9 -18.74 -6.82 -18.84
N LYS A 10 -19.21 -6.73 -20.10
CA LYS A 10 -20.61 -6.38 -20.40
C LYS A 10 -21.57 -7.43 -19.86
N LYS A 11 -21.23 -8.71 -20.06
CA LYS A 11 -22.07 -9.81 -19.60
C LYS A 11 -22.17 -9.85 -18.07
N ALA A 12 -21.06 -9.60 -17.37
CA ALA A 12 -21.06 -9.48 -15.91
C ALA A 12 -21.97 -8.33 -15.43
N ALA A 13 -21.98 -7.19 -16.15
CA ALA A 13 -22.87 -6.07 -15.83
C ALA A 13 -24.36 -6.45 -15.91
N ASP A 14 -24.77 -7.26 -16.90
CA ASP A 14 -26.14 -7.78 -17.02
C ASP A 14 -26.58 -8.55 -15.76
N TYR A 15 -25.64 -9.20 -15.11
CA TYR A 15 -25.85 -9.96 -13.86
C TYR A 15 -25.53 -9.16 -12.58
N LYS A 16 -25.20 -7.86 -12.70
CA LYS A 16 -24.81 -6.99 -11.57
C LYS A 16 -23.58 -7.52 -10.82
N ILE A 17 -22.62 -8.08 -11.56
CA ILE A 17 -21.37 -8.60 -11.02
C ILE A 17 -20.23 -7.61 -11.30
N MET A 18 -19.47 -7.29 -10.26
CA MET A 18 -18.20 -6.56 -10.40
C MET A 18 -17.11 -7.50 -10.93
N VAL A 19 -16.22 -6.94 -11.73
CA VAL A 19 -15.09 -7.67 -12.33
C VAL A 19 -13.78 -7.06 -11.87
N ASN A 20 -12.89 -7.90 -11.38
CA ASN A 20 -11.47 -7.62 -11.17
C ASN A 20 -10.69 -8.70 -11.91
N ALA A 21 -10.00 -8.32 -13.00
CA ALA A 21 -9.43 -9.27 -13.94
C ALA A 21 -7.91 -9.33 -13.82
N HIS A 22 -7.34 -10.54 -13.81
CA HIS A 22 -5.90 -10.77 -13.91
C HIS A 22 -5.50 -11.10 -15.35
N GLU A 23 -4.20 -10.95 -15.70
CA GLU A 23 -3.63 -11.21 -17.03
C GLU A 23 -4.40 -10.51 -18.16
N ALA A 24 -5.07 -9.45 -17.81
CA ALA A 24 -5.96 -8.75 -18.72
C ALA A 24 -5.19 -7.83 -19.67
N VAL A 25 -5.94 -7.35 -20.67
CA VAL A 25 -5.47 -6.32 -21.60
C VAL A 25 -5.10 -5.03 -20.87
N ARG A 26 -4.26 -4.21 -21.48
CA ARG A 26 -3.87 -2.91 -20.93
C ARG A 26 -5.10 -2.06 -20.61
N PRO A 27 -5.11 -1.33 -19.48
CA PRO A 27 -6.21 -0.44 -19.18
C PRO A 27 -6.27 0.70 -20.20
N THR A 28 -7.46 0.87 -20.80
CA THR A 28 -7.73 1.87 -21.85
C THR A 28 -8.85 2.83 -21.44
N GLY A 29 -9.17 2.92 -20.13
CA GLY A 29 -10.28 3.70 -19.60
C GLY A 29 -11.64 2.98 -19.68
N ILE A 30 -11.68 1.71 -20.03
CA ILE A 30 -12.91 0.89 -20.11
C ILE A 30 -13.68 0.90 -18.77
N CYS A 31 -12.99 0.96 -17.64
CA CYS A 31 -13.61 1.07 -16.31
C CYS A 31 -14.48 2.33 -16.14
N ARG A 32 -14.25 3.40 -16.93
CA ARG A 32 -15.09 4.60 -16.93
C ARG A 32 -16.38 4.40 -17.73
N THR A 33 -16.35 3.55 -18.75
CA THR A 33 -17.51 3.19 -19.55
C THR A 33 -18.33 2.08 -18.89
N TYR A 34 -17.65 1.11 -18.29
CA TYR A 34 -18.23 -0.03 -17.60
C TYR A 34 -17.76 -0.05 -16.14
N PRO A 35 -18.45 0.66 -15.22
CA PRO A 35 -17.99 0.84 -13.85
C PRO A 35 -18.02 -0.44 -13.00
N ASN A 36 -18.63 -1.52 -13.50
CA ASN A 36 -18.51 -2.84 -12.89
C ASN A 36 -17.13 -3.48 -13.09
N LEU A 37 -16.30 -2.99 -14.02
CA LEU A 37 -14.87 -3.32 -14.08
C LEU A 37 -14.13 -2.44 -13.08
N ILE A 38 -13.95 -2.96 -11.87
CA ILE A 38 -13.40 -2.19 -10.75
C ILE A 38 -11.88 -2.13 -10.74
N GLY A 39 -11.21 -3.11 -11.34
CA GLY A 39 -9.76 -3.16 -11.45
C GLY A 39 -9.29 -4.28 -12.35
N ASN A 40 -8.02 -4.28 -12.66
CA ASN A 40 -7.33 -5.38 -13.31
C ASN A 40 -5.85 -5.37 -12.95
N GLU A 41 -5.18 -6.51 -13.09
CA GLU A 41 -3.75 -6.61 -12.86
C GLU A 41 -2.95 -5.90 -13.96
N SER A 42 -2.96 -6.42 -15.18
CA SER A 42 -2.34 -5.90 -16.41
C SER A 42 -0.86 -5.48 -16.31
N ALA A 43 -0.19 -5.87 -15.26
CA ALA A 43 1.24 -5.82 -15.02
C ALA A 43 1.56 -6.85 -13.93
N ARG A 44 2.81 -7.18 -13.73
CA ARG A 44 3.19 -8.18 -12.72
C ARG A 44 2.77 -7.73 -11.33
N GLY A 45 1.88 -8.51 -10.69
CA GLY A 45 1.48 -8.37 -9.30
C GLY A 45 2.38 -9.17 -8.35
N THR A 46 1.96 -9.31 -7.10
CA THR A 46 2.74 -10.03 -6.07
C THR A 46 2.91 -11.51 -6.39
N GLU A 47 2.00 -12.15 -7.12
CA GLU A 47 2.10 -13.57 -7.44
C GLU A 47 3.38 -13.92 -8.21
N TYR A 48 3.90 -12.98 -9.03
CA TYR A 48 5.15 -13.17 -9.76
C TYR A 48 6.38 -13.36 -8.88
N GLU A 49 6.32 -12.97 -7.63
CA GLU A 49 7.38 -13.23 -6.66
C GLU A 49 7.63 -14.74 -6.46
N SER A 50 6.62 -15.58 -6.67
CA SER A 50 6.73 -17.04 -6.55
C SER A 50 7.35 -17.73 -7.76
N PHE A 51 7.47 -17.05 -8.92
CA PHE A 51 8.04 -17.63 -10.16
C PHE A 51 9.27 -16.90 -10.70
N GLY A 52 10.09 -16.33 -9.85
CA GLY A 52 11.32 -15.64 -10.24
C GLY A 52 11.40 -14.20 -9.78
N GLY A 53 10.31 -13.67 -9.28
CA GLY A 53 10.24 -12.39 -8.61
C GLY A 53 10.13 -11.17 -9.52
N ASN A 54 9.72 -10.06 -8.92
CA ASN A 54 9.82 -8.73 -9.48
C ASN A 54 11.17 -8.12 -9.05
N ASN A 55 11.67 -7.14 -9.78
CA ASN A 55 12.78 -6.33 -9.28
C ASN A 55 12.36 -5.56 -8.03
N VAL A 56 13.30 -5.25 -7.16
CA VAL A 56 13.02 -4.55 -5.90
C VAL A 56 12.34 -3.20 -6.15
N ASN A 57 12.75 -2.49 -7.21
CA ASN A 57 12.18 -1.21 -7.62
C ASN A 57 10.84 -1.31 -8.38
N HIS A 58 10.28 -2.50 -8.60
CA HIS A 58 9.06 -2.64 -9.39
C HIS A 58 7.91 -1.79 -8.87
N THR A 59 7.69 -1.77 -7.55
CA THR A 59 6.60 -1.01 -6.94
C THR A 59 6.86 0.50 -6.83
N THR A 60 8.06 0.96 -7.15
CA THR A 60 8.38 2.40 -7.28
C THR A 60 8.21 2.90 -8.73
N ILE A 61 8.01 1.97 -9.69
CA ILE A 61 7.77 2.27 -11.11
C ILE A 61 6.26 2.25 -11.43
N LEU A 62 5.52 1.29 -10.90
CA LEU A 62 4.10 1.09 -11.24
C LEU A 62 3.21 2.32 -11.01
N PRO A 63 3.37 3.13 -9.95
CA PRO A 63 2.58 4.35 -9.74
C PRO A 63 2.71 5.36 -10.89
N PHE A 64 3.85 5.41 -11.56
CA PHE A 64 4.14 6.34 -12.65
C PHE A 64 3.86 5.78 -14.05
N THR A 65 3.54 4.50 -14.14
CA THR A 65 3.33 3.79 -15.41
C THR A 65 1.99 3.10 -15.45
N ARG A 66 1.86 1.92 -14.84
CA ARG A 66 0.65 1.09 -14.91
C ARG A 66 -0.57 1.78 -14.29
N LEU A 67 -0.41 2.46 -13.15
CA LEU A 67 -1.51 3.11 -12.42
C LEU A 67 -2.05 4.36 -13.12
N ILE A 68 -1.33 4.93 -14.08
CA ILE A 68 -1.84 6.03 -14.94
C ILE A 68 -3.06 5.57 -15.74
N GLY A 69 -3.11 4.29 -16.11
CA GLY A 69 -4.23 3.68 -16.83
C GLY A 69 -5.47 3.36 -15.98
N GLY A 70 -5.38 3.49 -14.66
CA GLY A 70 -6.47 3.18 -13.72
C GLY A 70 -6.08 2.21 -12.62
N PRO A 71 -7.06 1.76 -11.80
CA PRO A 71 -6.82 0.86 -10.68
C PRO A 71 -6.07 -0.42 -11.06
N MET A 72 -5.20 -0.88 -10.16
CA MET A 72 -4.47 -2.13 -10.34
C MET A 72 -4.68 -3.05 -9.15
N ASP A 73 -5.06 -4.30 -9.42
CA ASP A 73 -4.97 -5.36 -8.41
C ASP A 73 -3.53 -5.87 -8.33
N TYR A 74 -2.77 -5.29 -7.40
CA TYR A 74 -1.39 -5.69 -7.15
C TYR A 74 -1.27 -6.89 -6.21
N THR A 75 -2.35 -7.21 -5.48
CA THR A 75 -2.40 -8.26 -4.46
C THR A 75 -1.35 -8.07 -3.34
N PRO A 76 -1.38 -6.94 -2.60
CA PRO A 76 -0.43 -6.66 -1.52
C PRO A 76 -0.72 -7.48 -0.25
N GLY A 77 0.18 -7.39 0.73
CA GLY A 77 -0.08 -7.86 2.08
C GLY A 77 0.58 -9.20 2.42
N ILE A 78 1.60 -9.64 1.70
CA ILE A 78 2.36 -10.83 2.06
C ILE A 78 3.27 -10.52 3.26
N PHE A 79 3.02 -11.16 4.40
CA PHE A 79 3.83 -11.03 5.61
C PHE A 79 4.89 -12.13 5.75
N GLU A 80 4.59 -13.36 5.25
CA GLU A 80 5.61 -14.38 5.09
C GLU A 80 6.28 -14.27 3.73
N THR A 81 7.41 -13.60 3.69
CA THR A 81 8.09 -13.27 2.43
C THR A 81 8.82 -14.44 1.79
N ARG A 82 9.08 -15.50 2.52
CA ARG A 82 9.85 -16.66 2.03
C ARG A 82 8.91 -17.77 1.57
N CYS A 83 8.85 -18.00 0.26
CA CYS A 83 7.92 -18.98 -0.34
C CYS A 83 8.17 -20.40 0.14
N ASN A 84 9.40 -20.77 0.55
CA ASN A 84 9.71 -22.09 1.08
C ASN A 84 9.06 -22.41 2.43
N LYS A 85 8.53 -21.41 3.13
CA LYS A 85 7.73 -21.63 4.35
C LYS A 85 6.36 -22.23 4.02
N MET A 86 5.83 -21.93 2.83
CA MET A 86 4.56 -22.44 2.33
C MET A 86 4.76 -23.67 1.43
N ASN A 87 5.76 -23.64 0.57
CA ASN A 87 6.13 -24.73 -0.32
C ASN A 87 7.65 -24.98 -0.21
N PRO A 88 8.08 -26.06 0.48
CA PRO A 88 9.50 -26.34 0.75
C PRO A 88 10.41 -26.42 -0.49
N THR A 89 9.83 -26.64 -1.67
CA THR A 89 10.58 -26.72 -2.92
C THR A 89 10.74 -25.36 -3.62
N ASN A 90 9.98 -24.35 -3.19
CA ASN A 90 10.03 -23.00 -3.77
C ASN A 90 10.98 -22.09 -2.96
N ASN A 91 12.16 -21.86 -3.49
CA ASN A 91 13.17 -20.98 -2.87
C ASN A 91 13.01 -19.50 -3.23
N SER A 92 11.91 -19.09 -3.89
CA SER A 92 11.62 -17.69 -4.17
C SER A 92 11.33 -16.90 -2.89
N GLN A 93 11.50 -15.59 -2.98
CA GLN A 93 11.21 -14.68 -1.90
C GLN A 93 10.53 -13.42 -2.44
N VAL A 94 9.49 -12.94 -1.76
CA VAL A 94 8.90 -11.63 -1.98
C VAL A 94 9.94 -10.57 -1.60
N ARG A 95 10.35 -9.75 -2.57
CA ARG A 95 11.43 -8.76 -2.41
C ARG A 95 10.94 -7.49 -1.76
N SER A 96 10.47 -7.61 -0.53
CA SER A 96 9.80 -6.55 0.22
C SER A 96 9.98 -6.75 1.72
N THR A 97 10.04 -5.64 2.47
CA THR A 97 9.83 -5.69 3.92
C THR A 97 8.34 -5.73 4.25
N LEU A 98 8.00 -6.13 5.50
CA LEU A 98 6.63 -6.12 6.00
C LEU A 98 6.06 -4.68 6.00
N ALA A 99 6.82 -3.67 6.41
CA ALA A 99 6.35 -2.29 6.41
C ALA A 99 6.06 -1.78 4.99
N ARG A 100 6.84 -2.19 3.99
CA ARG A 100 6.53 -1.92 2.58
C ARG A 100 5.23 -2.59 2.13
N GLN A 101 4.95 -3.83 2.56
CA GLN A 101 3.68 -4.50 2.25
C GLN A 101 2.48 -3.70 2.75
N LEU A 102 2.58 -3.06 3.91
CA LEU A 102 1.55 -2.14 4.40
C LEU A 102 1.46 -0.88 3.53
N ALA A 103 2.60 -0.31 3.13
CA ALA A 103 2.64 0.90 2.31
C ALA A 103 1.97 0.72 0.94
N LEU A 104 2.00 -0.49 0.38
CA LEU A 104 1.40 -0.82 -0.91
C LEU A 104 -0.12 -0.56 -0.95
N TYR A 105 -0.82 -0.66 0.17
CA TYR A 105 -2.25 -0.32 0.25
C TYR A 105 -2.54 1.15 -0.03
N VAL A 106 -1.55 2.01 0.11
CA VAL A 106 -1.66 3.45 -0.19
C VAL A 106 -1.06 3.79 -1.54
N THR A 107 0.10 3.20 -1.89
CA THR A 107 0.80 3.52 -3.13
C THR A 107 0.18 2.85 -4.36
N MET A 108 -0.38 1.64 -4.21
CA MET A 108 -1.05 0.89 -5.27
C MET A 108 -2.57 1.10 -5.17
N TYR A 109 -3.10 2.06 -5.94
CA TYR A 109 -4.53 2.34 -5.90
C TYR A 109 -5.35 1.20 -6.50
N SER A 110 -6.28 0.68 -5.71
CA SER A 110 -7.36 -0.19 -6.15
C SER A 110 -8.60 0.01 -5.26
N PRO A 111 -9.82 0.03 -5.81
CA PRO A 111 -11.06 0.05 -5.01
C PRO A 111 -11.36 -1.31 -4.36
N LEU A 112 -10.65 -2.36 -4.76
CA LEU A 112 -10.65 -3.66 -4.12
C LEU A 112 -9.20 -4.01 -3.79
N GLN A 113 -8.88 -4.11 -2.51
CA GLN A 113 -7.55 -4.48 -2.02
C GLN A 113 -7.58 -5.91 -1.47
N MET A 114 -6.62 -6.72 -1.86
CA MET A 114 -6.44 -8.07 -1.34
C MET A 114 -5.63 -8.05 -0.05
N ALA A 115 -5.82 -9.07 0.77
CA ALA A 115 -4.92 -9.45 1.85
C ALA A 115 -4.32 -10.82 1.43
N ALA A 116 -3.19 -10.78 0.73
CA ALA A 116 -2.72 -11.87 -0.12
C ALA A 116 -1.97 -12.99 0.62
N ASP A 117 -1.91 -12.95 1.95
CA ASP A 117 -1.31 -14.00 2.77
C ASP A 117 -2.40 -14.86 3.44
N ILE A 118 -2.00 -15.93 4.09
CA ILE A 118 -2.91 -16.81 4.86
C ILE A 118 -3.11 -16.27 6.29
N PRO A 119 -4.26 -16.60 6.94
CA PRO A 119 -4.56 -16.12 8.29
C PRO A 119 -3.46 -16.41 9.32
N GLU A 120 -2.85 -17.57 9.27
CA GLU A 120 -1.82 -18.03 10.21
C GLU A 120 -0.56 -17.13 10.15
N ASN A 121 -0.26 -16.56 8.99
CA ASN A 121 0.85 -15.63 8.85
C ASN A 121 0.49 -14.25 9.42
N TYR A 122 -0.75 -13.81 9.25
CA TYR A 122 -1.22 -12.55 9.86
C TYR A 122 -1.31 -12.63 11.39
N GLU A 123 -1.70 -13.78 11.94
CA GLU A 123 -1.81 -13.98 13.40
C GLU A 123 -0.49 -13.73 14.12
N ARG A 124 0.64 -13.92 13.44
CA ARG A 124 1.98 -13.64 13.97
C ARG A 124 2.27 -12.13 14.11
N PHE A 125 1.52 -11.26 13.41
CA PHE A 125 1.77 -9.83 13.26
C PHE A 125 0.47 -9.02 13.32
N MET A 126 -0.41 -9.35 14.27
CA MET A 126 -1.74 -8.74 14.37
C MET A 126 -1.71 -7.22 14.60
N ASP A 127 -0.66 -6.73 15.21
CA ASP A 127 -0.42 -5.30 15.43
C ASP A 127 -0.12 -4.57 14.09
N ALA A 128 0.67 -5.17 13.20
CA ALA A 128 0.89 -4.68 11.85
C ALA A 128 -0.36 -4.88 10.96
N PHE A 129 -1.04 -6.03 11.07
CA PHE A 129 -2.27 -6.31 10.33
C PHE A 129 -3.39 -5.31 10.63
N GLN A 130 -3.34 -4.64 11.80
CA GLN A 130 -4.28 -3.58 12.13
C GLN A 130 -4.29 -2.46 11.08
N PHE A 131 -3.15 -2.14 10.45
CA PHE A 131 -3.12 -1.17 9.36
C PHE A 131 -3.99 -1.61 8.17
N ILE A 132 -3.92 -2.87 7.76
CA ILE A 132 -4.71 -3.42 6.65
C ILE A 132 -6.22 -3.34 6.96
N LYS A 133 -6.60 -3.58 8.22
CA LYS A 133 -8.01 -3.46 8.65
C LYS A 133 -8.52 -2.01 8.66
N ASP A 134 -7.64 -1.05 8.88
CA ASP A 134 -7.99 0.35 9.09
C ASP A 134 -7.87 1.21 7.83
N VAL A 135 -7.05 0.79 6.86
CA VAL A 135 -6.76 1.60 5.67
C VAL A 135 -7.99 1.73 4.77
N ALA A 136 -8.26 2.94 4.31
CA ALA A 136 -9.33 3.20 3.35
C ALA A 136 -8.96 2.70 1.94
N ILE A 137 -9.97 2.45 1.12
CA ILE A 137 -9.83 2.05 -0.29
C ILE A 137 -10.41 3.08 -1.27
N ASP A 138 -11.09 4.11 -0.76
CA ASP A 138 -11.65 5.21 -1.55
C ASP A 138 -11.17 6.56 -0.99
N TRP A 139 -10.81 7.49 -1.88
CA TRP A 139 -10.01 8.66 -1.55
C TRP A 139 -10.61 9.94 -2.10
N ASP A 140 -10.69 10.99 -1.28
CA ASP A 140 -11.07 12.33 -1.70
C ASP A 140 -9.88 13.12 -2.26
N GLU A 141 -8.68 12.88 -1.74
CA GLU A 141 -7.49 13.64 -2.11
C GLU A 141 -6.23 12.76 -2.11
N THR A 142 -5.32 13.04 -3.03
CA THR A 142 -3.99 12.40 -3.09
C THR A 142 -2.93 13.48 -3.20
N LYS A 143 -1.88 13.38 -2.38
CA LYS A 143 -0.69 14.24 -2.43
C LYS A 143 0.56 13.38 -2.60
N TYR A 144 1.34 13.71 -3.59
CA TYR A 144 2.70 13.20 -3.74
C TYR A 144 3.61 14.07 -2.89
N LEU A 145 4.12 13.52 -1.80
CA LEU A 145 4.93 14.28 -0.84
C LEU A 145 6.35 14.50 -1.34
N ASP A 146 6.85 13.53 -2.07
CA ASP A 146 8.11 13.51 -2.78
C ASP A 146 8.08 12.30 -3.74
N ALA A 147 8.93 12.24 -4.74
CA ALA A 147 9.02 11.05 -5.59
C ALA A 147 10.22 11.11 -6.54
N ASP A 148 10.85 9.94 -6.74
CA ASP A 148 11.76 9.69 -7.85
C ASP A 148 11.36 8.35 -8.50
N PRO A 149 10.86 8.37 -9.76
CA PRO A 149 10.40 7.16 -10.43
C PRO A 149 11.49 6.09 -10.54
N GLY A 150 11.23 4.93 -9.94
CA GLY A 150 12.18 3.82 -9.87
C GLY A 150 12.92 3.72 -8.55
N ASP A 151 13.02 4.81 -7.78
CA ASP A 151 13.77 4.86 -6.54
C ASP A 151 12.85 4.86 -5.32
N TYR A 152 11.92 5.83 -5.22
CA TYR A 152 11.02 5.90 -4.07
C TYR A 152 9.74 6.73 -4.36
N ILE A 153 8.71 6.52 -3.54
CA ILE A 153 7.47 7.28 -3.65
C ILE A 153 6.68 7.33 -2.32
N PRO A 154 6.74 8.42 -1.53
CA PRO A 154 5.81 8.71 -0.43
C PRO A 154 4.55 9.43 -0.94
N ILE A 155 3.39 8.81 -0.72
CA ILE A 155 2.07 9.33 -1.08
C ILE A 155 1.23 9.49 0.19
N ALA A 156 0.51 10.62 0.31
CA ALA A 156 -0.54 10.81 1.30
C ALA A 156 -1.90 10.81 0.63
N ARG A 157 -2.88 10.09 1.20
CA ARG A 157 -4.25 10.01 0.69
C ARG A 157 -5.25 10.29 1.79
N LYS A 158 -6.24 11.14 1.50
CA LYS A 158 -7.36 11.43 2.38
C LYS A 158 -8.48 10.44 2.14
N ALA A 159 -8.93 9.77 3.20
CA ALA A 159 -10.04 8.84 3.12
C ALA A 159 -11.34 9.57 2.81
N LYS A 160 -12.12 9.04 1.88
CA LYS A 160 -13.36 9.65 1.39
C LYS A 160 -14.36 9.92 2.49
N GLY A 161 -14.90 11.15 2.49
CA GLY A 161 -15.91 11.59 3.44
C GLY A 161 -15.41 11.77 4.87
N THR A 162 -14.09 11.78 5.09
CA THR A 162 -13.47 11.93 6.43
C THR A 162 -12.35 12.98 6.41
N ASN A 163 -11.75 13.23 7.58
CA ASN A 163 -10.49 13.98 7.68
C ASN A 163 -9.29 13.07 8.00
N ASP A 164 -9.48 11.76 7.91
CA ASP A 164 -8.42 10.80 8.12
C ASP A 164 -7.50 10.73 6.89
N TRP A 165 -6.21 10.58 7.13
CA TRP A 165 -5.20 10.45 6.10
C TRP A 165 -4.40 9.16 6.29
N TYR A 166 -3.86 8.70 5.19
CA TYR A 166 -2.95 7.57 5.17
C TYR A 166 -1.74 7.90 4.31
N ILE A 167 -0.56 7.56 4.79
CA ILE A 167 0.69 7.72 4.03
C ILE A 167 1.25 6.33 3.77
N GLY A 168 1.74 6.10 2.55
CA GLY A 168 2.55 4.96 2.19
C GLY A 168 3.81 5.42 1.47
N CYS A 169 4.93 4.80 1.78
CA CYS A 169 6.18 4.98 1.06
C CYS A 169 6.79 3.62 0.71
N THR A 170 7.17 3.46 -0.55
CA THR A 170 7.98 2.34 -1.01
C THR A 170 9.32 2.86 -1.55
N ALA A 171 10.40 2.11 -1.30
CA ALA A 171 11.74 2.40 -1.79
C ALA A 171 12.33 1.19 -2.54
N ASP A 172 13.31 1.46 -3.38
CA ASP A 172 14.09 0.48 -4.14
C ASP A 172 15.12 -0.25 -3.26
N GLU A 173 16.09 -0.91 -3.89
CA GLU A 173 17.19 -1.61 -3.20
C GLU A 173 18.16 -0.71 -2.44
N ASN A 174 18.17 0.60 -2.72
CA ASN A 174 19.04 1.55 -2.03
C ASN A 174 18.40 2.11 -0.75
N GLY A 175 17.08 1.94 -0.61
CA GLY A 175 16.33 2.55 0.48
C GLY A 175 16.20 4.06 0.33
N HIS A 176 15.45 4.71 1.24
CA HIS A 176 15.22 6.16 1.17
C HIS A 176 14.96 6.79 2.53
N SER A 177 15.50 7.99 2.77
CA SER A 177 15.21 8.80 3.95
C SER A 177 14.32 9.97 3.61
N SER A 178 13.12 9.99 4.16
CA SER A 178 12.10 11.02 3.94
C SER A 178 12.02 11.99 5.11
N LYS A 179 11.82 13.27 4.80
CA LYS A 179 11.39 14.30 5.74
C LYS A 179 9.96 14.69 5.44
N LEU A 180 9.02 14.04 6.09
CA LEU A 180 7.60 14.32 5.92
C LEU A 180 7.21 15.63 6.60
N ILE A 181 6.44 16.46 5.89
CA ILE A 181 5.83 17.69 6.41
C ILE A 181 4.32 17.49 6.34
N PHE A 182 3.63 17.70 7.45
CA PHE A 182 2.20 17.42 7.59
C PHE A 182 1.32 18.66 7.28
N ASP A 183 1.80 19.60 6.48
CA ASP A 183 1.13 20.87 6.14
C ASP A 183 -0.20 20.70 5.40
N PHE A 184 -0.46 19.52 4.86
CA PHE A 184 -1.72 19.13 4.25
C PHE A 184 -2.84 18.83 5.26
N LEU A 185 -2.53 18.69 6.55
CA LEU A 185 -3.53 18.49 7.60
C LEU A 185 -4.25 19.81 7.91
N ASP A 186 -5.50 19.72 8.33
CA ASP A 186 -6.29 20.87 8.74
C ASP A 186 -5.61 21.57 9.94
N PRO A 187 -5.32 22.90 9.86
CA PRO A 187 -4.60 23.65 10.89
C PRO A 187 -5.33 23.71 12.24
N ASP A 188 -6.66 23.60 12.23
CA ASP A 188 -7.49 23.71 13.43
C ASP A 188 -7.73 22.36 14.12
N LYS A 189 -7.15 21.29 13.57
CA LYS A 189 -7.37 19.92 14.04
C LYS A 189 -6.12 19.28 14.63
N LYS A 190 -6.35 18.28 15.46
CA LYS A 190 -5.33 17.36 15.96
C LYS A 190 -5.62 15.96 15.44
N TYR A 191 -4.57 15.23 15.25
CA TYR A 191 -4.64 13.86 14.74
C TYR A 191 -3.78 12.95 15.60
N ILE A 192 -4.15 11.68 15.64
CA ILE A 192 -3.30 10.60 16.14
C ILE A 192 -2.72 9.87 14.94
N ALA A 193 -1.41 9.89 14.83
CA ALA A 193 -0.68 9.12 13.81
C ALA A 193 -0.16 7.82 14.42
N THR A 194 -0.39 6.70 13.75
CA THR A 194 0.27 5.42 14.00
C THR A 194 1.20 5.11 12.83
N VAL A 195 2.48 5.06 13.11
CA VAL A 195 3.56 4.87 12.15
C VAL A 195 4.03 3.44 12.21
N TYR A 196 3.93 2.73 11.10
CA TYR A 196 4.46 1.39 10.85
C TYR A 196 5.66 1.55 9.91
N ALA A 197 6.84 1.36 10.39
CA ALA A 197 8.06 1.61 9.62
C ALA A 197 9.07 0.48 9.77
N ASP A 198 9.94 0.35 8.79
CA ASP A 198 11.08 -0.56 8.88
C ASP A 198 11.87 -0.33 10.18
N ALA A 199 12.32 -1.40 10.81
CA ALA A 199 13.28 -1.32 11.89
C ALA A 199 14.67 -0.93 11.33
N LYS A 200 15.58 -0.52 12.21
CA LYS A 200 16.92 -0.07 11.82
C LYS A 200 17.72 -1.13 11.03
N ASP A 201 17.49 -2.39 11.34
CA ASP A 201 18.13 -3.57 10.76
C ASP A 201 17.23 -4.31 9.75
N ALA A 202 16.16 -3.67 9.30
CA ALA A 202 15.30 -4.23 8.26
C ALA A 202 16.02 -4.26 6.92
N ASP A 203 15.77 -5.31 6.15
CA ASP A 203 16.25 -5.52 4.78
C ASP A 203 15.35 -6.54 4.10
N TRP A 204 14.98 -6.29 2.82
CA TRP A 204 14.05 -7.18 2.11
C TRP A 204 14.55 -8.62 2.00
N LYS A 205 15.87 -8.84 1.96
CA LYS A 205 16.47 -10.15 1.74
C LYS A 205 16.74 -10.88 3.06
N ASP A 206 17.40 -10.21 3.99
CA ASP A 206 17.93 -10.86 5.17
C ASP A 206 17.03 -10.72 6.40
N ASN A 207 16.35 -9.57 6.57
CA ASN A 207 15.48 -9.29 7.71
C ASN A 207 14.16 -8.59 7.34
N PRO A 208 13.31 -9.20 6.48
CA PRO A 208 12.15 -8.53 5.89
C PRO A 208 10.99 -8.26 6.87
N GLN A 209 10.95 -8.96 7.99
CA GLN A 209 9.87 -8.86 8.98
C GLN A 209 10.21 -7.93 10.16
N ALA A 210 11.36 -7.23 10.10
CA ALA A 210 11.75 -6.29 11.14
C ALA A 210 11.04 -4.94 10.94
N TYR A 211 10.18 -4.57 11.87
CA TYR A 211 9.45 -3.31 11.84
C TYR A 211 9.29 -2.70 13.23
N THR A 212 8.85 -1.46 13.26
CA THR A 212 8.52 -0.73 14.49
C THR A 212 7.14 -0.08 14.36
N ILE A 213 6.41 0.01 15.48
CA ILE A 213 5.16 0.76 15.54
C ILE A 213 5.32 1.89 16.56
N ARG A 214 5.02 3.12 16.13
CA ARG A 214 5.03 4.31 17.01
C ARG A 214 3.72 5.03 16.85
N LYS A 215 3.15 5.50 17.97
CA LYS A 215 1.90 6.26 18.01
C LYS A 215 2.11 7.62 18.68
N GLY A 216 1.55 8.67 18.11
CA GLY A 216 1.64 9.98 18.73
C GLY A 216 0.75 11.03 18.06
N ILE A 217 0.70 12.20 18.68
CA ILE A 217 -0.11 13.33 18.24
C ILE A 217 0.64 14.09 17.13
N VAL A 218 -0.05 14.39 16.05
CA VAL A 218 0.43 15.22 14.96
C VAL A 218 -0.56 16.35 14.64
N THR A 219 -0.04 17.43 14.04
CA THR A 219 -0.78 18.57 13.52
C THR A 219 -0.18 18.99 12.18
N ASN A 220 -0.78 19.97 11.51
CA ASN A 220 -0.24 20.55 10.28
C ASN A 220 1.18 21.16 10.42
N LYS A 221 1.70 21.33 11.64
CA LYS A 221 3.06 21.83 11.91
C LYS A 221 4.05 20.71 12.19
N SER A 222 3.60 19.48 12.27
CA SER A 222 4.45 18.32 12.55
C SER A 222 5.39 18.02 11.39
N LYS A 223 6.59 17.53 11.75
CA LYS A 223 7.58 17.01 10.80
C LYS A 223 8.10 15.69 11.32
N LEU A 224 8.24 14.71 10.47
CA LEU A 224 8.69 13.38 10.83
C LEU A 224 9.78 12.90 9.87
N ASN A 225 10.91 12.47 10.42
CA ASN A 225 11.94 11.81 9.64
C ASN A 225 11.74 10.30 9.71
N LEU A 226 11.68 9.65 8.56
CA LEU A 226 11.53 8.21 8.41
C LEU A 226 12.55 7.68 7.42
N HIS A 227 12.95 6.43 7.63
CA HIS A 227 13.81 5.70 6.72
C HIS A 227 13.08 4.45 6.24
N ALA A 228 13.04 4.26 4.93
CA ALA A 228 12.68 3.02 4.27
C ALA A 228 13.98 2.25 4.00
N ALA A 229 14.07 1.03 4.46
CA ALA A 229 15.22 0.16 4.25
C ALA A 229 15.36 -0.26 2.77
N SER A 230 16.40 -1.00 2.43
CA SER A 230 16.53 -1.67 1.13
C SER A 230 15.28 -2.53 0.84
N GLY A 231 14.59 -2.26 -0.26
CA GLY A 231 13.31 -2.90 -0.61
C GLY A 231 12.22 -2.69 0.43
N GLY A 232 12.33 -1.62 1.18
CA GLY A 232 11.52 -1.33 2.34
C GLY A 232 10.49 -0.23 2.15
N GLY A 233 9.93 0.22 3.29
CA GLY A 233 8.94 1.26 3.29
C GLY A 233 8.40 1.63 4.67
N TYR A 234 7.37 2.45 4.67
CA TYR A 234 6.60 2.76 5.87
C TYR A 234 5.15 3.07 5.49
N ALA A 235 4.25 2.81 6.43
CA ALA A 235 2.84 3.17 6.35
C ALA A 235 2.43 3.97 7.58
N ILE A 236 1.55 4.95 7.42
CA ILE A 236 1.06 5.79 8.51
C ILE A 236 -0.45 5.91 8.41
N SER A 237 -1.16 5.58 9.49
CA SER A 237 -2.57 5.91 9.69
C SER A 237 -2.64 7.21 10.49
N ILE A 238 -3.39 8.21 10.02
CA ILE A 238 -3.54 9.53 10.64
C ILE A 238 -5.02 9.78 10.86
N LYS A 239 -5.49 9.60 12.09
CA LYS A 239 -6.90 9.70 12.47
C LYS A 239 -7.21 11.03 13.12
N GLU A 240 -8.28 11.71 12.67
CA GLU A 240 -8.76 12.93 13.32
C GLU A 240 -9.21 12.63 14.76
N VAL A 241 -8.75 13.46 15.69
CA VAL A 241 -9.19 13.41 17.09
C VAL A 241 -10.55 14.08 17.20
N LYS A 242 -11.56 13.30 17.51
CA LYS A 242 -12.93 13.78 17.69
C LYS A 242 -13.23 14.17 19.14
N ASP A 243 -12.61 13.50 20.10
CA ASP A 243 -12.72 13.77 21.52
C ASP A 243 -11.34 13.99 22.16
N LYS A 244 -11.19 15.04 22.95
CA LYS A 244 -9.94 15.35 23.67
C LYS A 244 -9.48 14.22 24.59
N SER A 245 -10.38 13.38 25.06
CA SER A 245 -10.04 12.20 25.87
C SER A 245 -9.13 11.20 25.14
N GLU A 246 -9.25 11.13 23.80
CA GLU A 246 -8.40 10.28 22.95
C GLU A 246 -6.90 10.64 23.04
N LEU A 247 -6.59 11.89 23.43
CA LEU A 247 -5.21 12.38 23.56
C LEU A 247 -4.55 11.98 24.88
N LYS A 248 -5.32 11.43 25.83
CA LYS A 248 -4.80 11.15 27.19
C LYS A 248 -3.68 10.11 27.12
N GLY A 249 -2.51 10.48 27.64
CA GLY A 249 -1.34 9.61 27.70
C GLY A 249 -0.56 9.48 26.37
N ILE A 250 -1.01 10.13 25.27
CA ILE A 250 -0.32 10.10 23.99
C ILE A 250 0.62 11.31 23.88
N LYS A 251 1.91 11.05 23.60
CA LYS A 251 2.92 12.11 23.38
C LYS A 251 2.85 12.59 21.91
N ARG A 252 3.50 13.73 21.65
CA ARG A 252 3.73 14.18 20.27
C ARG A 252 4.79 13.30 19.59
N LEU A 253 4.59 13.01 18.28
CA LEU A 253 5.59 12.43 17.41
C LEU A 253 6.62 13.46 17.00
#